data_9fa4b1b4000bdef7e80dddc7bdf77041
#
_entry.id   9fa4b1b4000bdef7e80dddc7bdf77041
#
_cell.length_a   1.000
_cell.length_b   1.000
_cell.length_c   1.000
_cell.angle_alpha   90.00
_cell.angle_beta   90.00
_cell.angle_gamma   90.00
#
_symmetry.space_group_name_H-M   'P 1'
#
loop_
_entity.id
_entity.type
_entity.pdbx_description
1 polymer ?
#
loop_
_entity_poly.entity_id
_entity_poly.type
_entity_poly.pdbx_seq_one_letter_code
_entity_poly.pdbx_strand_id
1 'polypeptide(L)'
;MDDLEQEWMNFTEYNDSAVVKNTNASTIDAKPSIIPECSDIYISTKTKICYLNSPLDIFKIYWELPTLDYHTQSEGIIKKTVKINCENKEDSERLDQQIENTIVNNKTVNVYEINKNTNENEGKYKDIRKVTIGISKKDLLNNRKKKKSAFYNCFAIIYRIWYKESFKEIHLKVFNTGKIEIPGIQNDDTMHYALEKLCKELTILENREITYNKNDIQNVLINSNFKCNYFINRDKLFNILKYKYNIHSLYDACSYPGIQCKYYYNSNNNGICTCPTKCGFKEKSNIKKKEARCTEVSFMIFRTGSTLIVGHCDESVLICVYNFLKNILLTEFGEINIAAENDINQKKVKKKKLKKKTIMVKTIHPV
;
A
#
# COMPACT_ATOMS: atom_id res chain seq x y z
N MET A 1 -1.75 1.26 -0.05
CA MET A 1 -0.34 1.11 0.42
C MET A 1 0.01 2.07 1.54
N ASP A 2 -0.66 3.16 1.65
CA ASP A 2 -0.26 4.28 2.51
C ASP A 2 -0.68 4.19 3.99
N ASP A 3 -1.77 3.52 4.34
CA ASP A 3 -2.13 3.29 5.75
C ASP A 3 -1.23 2.23 6.39
N LEU A 4 -0.82 1.23 5.60
CA LEU A 4 0.18 0.24 6.00
C LEU A 4 1.57 0.86 6.20
N GLU A 5 1.98 1.81 5.36
CA GLU A 5 3.22 2.55 5.60
C GLU A 5 3.12 3.42 6.87
N GLN A 6 1.93 3.86 7.24
CA GLN A 6 1.74 4.69 8.44
C GLN A 6 1.64 3.85 9.72
N GLU A 7 0.91 2.74 9.71
CA GLU A 7 0.99 1.72 10.75
C GLU A 7 2.41 1.18 10.88
N TRP A 8 3.08 0.99 9.75
CA TRP A 8 4.45 0.57 9.62
C TRP A 8 5.45 1.56 10.23
N MET A 9 5.33 2.86 9.98
CA MET A 9 6.21 3.89 10.54
C MET A 9 5.94 4.14 12.03
N ASN A 10 4.69 4.05 12.45
CA ASN A 10 4.35 4.08 13.88
C ASN A 10 4.92 2.85 14.62
N PHE A 11 5.03 1.73 13.90
CA PHE A 11 5.61 0.50 14.41
C PHE A 11 7.15 0.57 14.48
N THR A 12 7.83 1.21 13.53
CA THR A 12 9.30 1.38 13.50
C THR A 12 9.77 2.48 14.45
N GLU A 13 9.07 3.60 14.56
CA GLU A 13 9.40 4.68 15.53
C GLU A 13 9.31 4.20 17.00
N TYR A 14 8.56 3.13 17.27
CA TYR A 14 8.46 2.53 18.59
C TYR A 14 9.71 1.69 18.96
N ASN A 15 10.51 1.28 17.98
CA ASN A 15 11.66 0.39 18.15
C ASN A 15 13.04 1.08 18.20
N ASP A 16 13.17 2.34 17.76
CA ASP A 16 14.49 3.00 17.62
C ASP A 16 15.06 3.64 18.90
N SER A 17 14.40 3.51 20.06
CA SER A 17 14.87 4.16 21.30
C SER A 17 15.59 3.25 22.31
N ALA A 18 16.05 2.06 21.91
CA ALA A 18 16.76 1.15 22.82
C ALA A 18 18.23 0.93 22.39
N VAL A 19 19.12 1.82 22.85
CA VAL A 19 20.56 1.60 22.85
C VAL A 19 20.93 0.53 23.88
N VAL A 20 21.55 -0.55 23.42
CA VAL A 20 22.00 -1.69 24.22
C VAL A 20 23.24 -1.32 25.02
N LYS A 21 23.18 -1.39 26.34
CA LYS A 21 24.36 -1.53 27.21
C LYS A 21 24.56 -3.01 27.52
N ASN A 22 25.67 -3.56 27.05
CA ASN A 22 26.11 -4.90 27.39
C ASN A 22 26.45 -4.99 28.87
N THR A 23 25.76 -5.84 29.61
CA THR A 23 26.25 -6.39 30.87
C THR A 23 26.01 -7.88 30.88
N ASN A 24 27.09 -8.64 31.09
CA ASN A 24 27.08 -10.09 31.24
C ASN A 24 26.24 -10.49 32.48
N ALA A 25 25.19 -11.24 32.28
CA ALA A 25 24.44 -11.88 33.33
C ALA A 25 24.23 -13.35 32.97
N SER A 26 24.60 -14.20 33.90
CA SER A 26 24.56 -15.66 33.87
C SER A 26 23.16 -16.20 33.52
N THR A 27 23.17 -17.20 32.66
CA THR A 27 22.03 -17.98 32.19
C THR A 27 21.41 -18.77 33.34
N ILE A 28 20.13 -18.49 33.64
CA ILE A 28 19.23 -19.45 34.30
C ILE A 28 18.21 -19.83 33.23
N ASP A 29 18.32 -21.05 32.71
CA ASP A 29 17.41 -21.66 31.75
C ASP A 29 16.11 -22.07 32.44
N ALA A 30 15.19 -21.13 32.65
CA ALA A 30 13.82 -21.45 32.96
C ALA A 30 13.02 -21.49 31.65
N LYS A 31 12.77 -22.68 31.09
CA LYS A 31 11.82 -22.87 30.00
C LYS A 31 10.44 -22.38 30.46
N PRO A 32 9.82 -21.43 29.76
CA PRO A 32 8.44 -21.05 30.08
C PRO A 32 7.54 -22.26 29.89
N SER A 33 6.72 -22.56 30.93
CA SER A 33 5.84 -23.73 30.97
C SER A 33 4.67 -23.71 30.00
N ILE A 34 4.39 -22.55 29.37
CA ILE A 34 3.26 -22.36 28.44
C ILE A 34 3.73 -21.59 27.22
N ILE A 35 3.57 -22.17 26.01
CA ILE A 35 3.83 -21.51 24.74
C ILE A 35 2.66 -20.59 24.43
N PRO A 36 2.87 -19.27 24.22
CA PRO A 36 1.80 -18.35 23.85
C PRO A 36 1.16 -18.73 22.51
N GLU A 37 -0.16 -18.66 22.43
CA GLU A 37 -0.87 -18.86 21.17
C GLU A 37 -0.71 -17.67 20.24
N CYS A 38 -0.58 -17.95 18.93
CA CYS A 38 -0.64 -16.92 17.91
C CYS A 38 -2.07 -16.37 17.80
N SER A 39 -2.20 -15.08 17.57
CA SER A 39 -3.50 -14.50 17.23
C SER A 39 -3.99 -15.02 15.89
N ASP A 40 -5.29 -14.94 15.64
CA ASP A 40 -5.85 -15.18 14.31
C ASP A 40 -5.27 -14.18 13.28
N ILE A 41 -5.27 -14.62 12.02
CA ILE A 41 -4.86 -13.74 10.93
C ILE A 41 -5.91 -12.67 10.67
N TYR A 42 -5.47 -11.42 10.54
CA TYR A 42 -6.30 -10.28 10.22
C TYR A 42 -5.94 -9.74 8.84
N ILE A 43 -6.89 -9.72 7.90
CA ILE A 43 -6.73 -9.09 6.59
C ILE A 43 -6.96 -7.59 6.77
N SER A 44 -5.89 -6.82 6.67
CA SER A 44 -5.94 -5.36 6.88
C SER A 44 -6.50 -4.63 5.66
N THR A 45 -6.00 -4.95 4.46
CA THR A 45 -6.49 -4.36 3.22
C THR A 45 -6.31 -5.29 2.02
N LYS A 46 -7.17 -5.11 1.02
CA LYS A 46 -7.06 -5.75 -0.30
C LYS A 46 -6.89 -4.68 -1.38
N THR A 47 -6.11 -4.98 -2.42
CA THR A 47 -6.12 -4.22 -3.67
C THR A 47 -6.88 -5.05 -4.69
N LYS A 48 -7.90 -4.45 -5.28
CA LYS A 48 -8.74 -5.11 -6.29
C LYS A 48 -8.63 -4.42 -7.63
N ILE A 49 -8.91 -5.18 -8.68
CA ILE A 49 -9.00 -4.70 -10.06
C ILE A 49 -10.36 -5.09 -10.62
N CYS A 50 -10.97 -4.18 -11.36
CA CYS A 50 -12.10 -4.44 -12.24
C CYS A 50 -11.86 -3.79 -13.60
N TYR A 51 -12.69 -4.13 -14.58
CA TYR A 51 -12.65 -3.57 -15.92
C TYR A 51 -13.99 -2.95 -16.26
N LEU A 52 -13.93 -1.77 -16.85
CA LEU A 52 -15.09 -1.14 -17.48
C LEU A 52 -15.38 -1.83 -18.82
N ASN A 53 -16.60 -1.69 -19.29
CA ASN A 53 -17.05 -2.21 -20.58
C ASN A 53 -16.36 -1.58 -21.79
N SER A 54 -15.58 -0.49 -21.62
CA SER A 54 -14.92 0.20 -22.70
C SER A 54 -13.69 0.99 -22.24
N PRO A 55 -12.70 1.23 -23.12
CA PRO A 55 -11.60 2.15 -22.87
C PRO A 55 -12.08 3.60 -22.75
N LEU A 56 -11.25 4.43 -22.12
CA LEU A 56 -11.55 5.82 -21.77
C LEU A 56 -10.48 6.78 -22.27
N ASP A 57 -10.88 7.98 -22.68
CA ASP A 57 -9.96 9.12 -22.82
C ASP A 57 -9.71 9.73 -21.44
N ILE A 58 -8.63 9.27 -20.78
CA ILE A 58 -8.30 9.66 -19.41
C ILE A 58 -7.97 11.13 -19.25
N PHE A 59 -7.43 11.79 -20.32
CA PHE A 59 -7.06 13.19 -20.22
C PHE A 59 -8.30 14.09 -20.33
N LYS A 60 -9.19 13.82 -21.29
CA LYS A 60 -10.48 14.50 -21.38
C LYS A 60 -11.27 14.36 -20.09
N ILE A 61 -11.49 13.12 -19.65
CA ILE A 61 -12.26 12.80 -18.43
C ILE A 61 -11.65 13.44 -17.19
N TYR A 62 -10.31 13.45 -17.06
CA TYR A 62 -9.65 14.07 -15.91
C TYR A 62 -10.04 15.54 -15.75
N TRP A 63 -10.10 16.31 -16.82
CA TRP A 63 -10.45 17.74 -16.72
C TRP A 63 -11.94 17.95 -16.48
N GLU A 64 -12.80 17.16 -17.08
CA GLU A 64 -14.26 17.28 -17.04
C GLU A 64 -14.88 16.78 -15.71
N LEU A 65 -14.26 15.76 -15.05
CA LEU A 65 -14.76 15.25 -13.77
C LEU A 65 -14.83 16.36 -12.71
N PRO A 66 -15.99 16.57 -12.08
CA PRO A 66 -16.12 17.60 -11.05
C PRO A 66 -15.34 17.20 -9.78
N THR A 67 -14.85 18.21 -9.04
CA THR A 67 -14.18 18.02 -7.76
C THR A 67 -14.92 18.80 -6.69
N LEU A 68 -15.22 18.17 -5.58
CA LEU A 68 -15.83 18.81 -4.39
C LEU A 68 -14.73 19.47 -3.54
N ASP A 69 -15.09 20.58 -2.91
CA ASP A 69 -14.24 21.15 -1.89
C ASP A 69 -14.24 20.28 -0.65
N TYR A 70 -13.10 20.18 0.04
CA TYR A 70 -12.93 19.22 1.14
C TYR A 70 -13.93 19.44 2.28
N HIS A 71 -14.29 20.70 2.56
CA HIS A 71 -15.24 21.06 3.62
C HIS A 71 -16.71 20.76 3.29
N THR A 72 -17.03 20.53 2.02
CA THR A 72 -18.41 20.20 1.60
C THR A 72 -18.82 18.84 2.13
N GLN A 73 -19.89 18.78 2.90
CA GLN A 73 -20.40 17.52 3.47
C GLN A 73 -21.29 16.76 2.48
N SER A 74 -20.69 16.32 1.36
CA SER A 74 -21.36 15.54 0.33
C SER A 74 -20.48 14.44 -0.23
N GLU A 75 -21.10 13.47 -0.93
CA GLU A 75 -20.41 12.41 -1.66
C GLU A 75 -19.89 12.94 -3.00
N GLY A 76 -18.76 12.42 -3.45
CA GLY A 76 -18.17 12.75 -4.75
C GLY A 76 -16.66 12.77 -4.72
N ILE A 77 -16.05 13.18 -5.83
CA ILE A 77 -14.61 13.24 -5.99
C ILE A 77 -14.06 14.45 -5.23
N ILE A 78 -13.23 14.24 -4.22
CA ILE A 78 -12.59 15.31 -3.44
C ILE A 78 -11.16 15.60 -3.88
N LYS A 79 -10.55 14.69 -4.65
CA LYS A 79 -9.20 14.84 -5.17
C LYS A 79 -9.03 14.04 -6.43
N LYS A 80 -8.35 14.62 -7.42
CA LYS A 80 -7.92 13.92 -8.63
C LYS A 80 -6.48 14.25 -8.97
N THR A 81 -5.74 13.30 -9.54
CA THR A 81 -4.31 13.44 -9.85
C THR A 81 -4.00 12.73 -11.15
N VAL A 82 -3.27 13.42 -12.04
CA VAL A 82 -2.79 12.87 -13.31
C VAL A 82 -1.32 13.23 -13.52
N LYS A 83 -0.62 12.44 -14.33
CA LYS A 83 0.72 12.73 -14.83
C LYS A 83 0.62 12.96 -16.35
N ILE A 84 1.05 14.12 -16.80
CA ILE A 84 0.99 14.55 -18.18
C ILE A 84 2.41 14.69 -18.69
N ASN A 85 2.65 14.23 -19.91
CA ASN A 85 3.89 14.41 -20.65
C ASN A 85 3.57 15.27 -21.89
N CYS A 86 4.06 16.50 -21.90
CA CYS A 86 3.97 17.39 -23.05
C CYS A 86 5.19 17.16 -23.95
N GLU A 87 4.95 16.83 -25.20
CA GLU A 87 6.00 16.50 -26.18
C GLU A 87 6.43 17.69 -27.01
N ASN A 88 5.69 18.79 -26.92
CA ASN A 88 5.95 20.06 -27.62
C ASN A 88 5.52 21.25 -26.76
N LYS A 89 5.85 22.45 -27.21
CA LYS A 89 5.55 23.70 -26.51
C LYS A 89 4.05 24.00 -26.47
N GLU A 90 3.33 23.68 -27.53
CA GLU A 90 1.88 23.92 -27.66
C GLU A 90 1.10 23.10 -26.61
N ASP A 91 1.48 21.83 -26.39
CA ASP A 91 0.88 20.99 -25.35
C ASP A 91 1.12 21.55 -23.95
N SER A 92 2.32 22.11 -23.73
CA SER A 92 2.68 22.75 -22.45
C SER A 92 1.84 24.01 -22.20
N GLU A 93 1.66 24.85 -23.21
CA GLU A 93 0.83 26.06 -23.14
C GLU A 93 -0.66 25.74 -22.94
N ARG A 94 -1.18 24.71 -23.62
CA ARG A 94 -2.55 24.20 -23.38
C ARG A 94 -2.74 23.71 -21.95
N LEU A 95 -1.74 23.00 -21.43
CA LEU A 95 -1.76 22.52 -20.06
C LEU A 95 -1.78 23.69 -19.05
N ASP A 96 -0.97 24.72 -19.29
CA ASP A 96 -0.95 25.93 -18.45
C ASP A 96 -2.30 26.63 -18.45
N GLN A 97 -2.94 26.81 -19.61
CA GLN A 97 -4.30 27.38 -19.73
C GLN A 97 -5.34 26.55 -18.96
N GLN A 98 -5.29 25.22 -19.03
CA GLN A 98 -6.21 24.36 -18.28
C GLN A 98 -6.02 24.48 -16.76
N ILE A 99 -4.76 24.59 -16.31
CA ILE A 99 -4.41 24.81 -14.91
C ILE A 99 -4.95 26.16 -14.43
N GLU A 100 -4.70 27.25 -15.19
CA GLU A 100 -5.17 28.59 -14.88
C GLU A 100 -6.71 28.65 -14.78
N ASN A 101 -7.41 28.09 -15.76
CA ASN A 101 -8.88 28.00 -15.73
C ASN A 101 -9.40 27.27 -14.49
N THR A 102 -8.68 26.23 -14.05
CA THR A 102 -9.06 25.48 -12.84
C THR A 102 -8.83 26.30 -11.57
N ILE A 103 -7.77 27.10 -11.53
CA ILE A 103 -7.47 28.00 -10.39
C ILE A 103 -8.52 29.11 -10.30
N VAL A 104 -8.87 29.74 -11.43
CA VAL A 104 -9.90 30.77 -11.50
C VAL A 104 -11.25 30.28 -10.94
N ASN A 105 -11.56 29.01 -11.13
CA ASN A 105 -12.75 28.36 -10.56
C ASN A 105 -12.61 28.00 -9.06
N ASN A 106 -11.71 28.65 -8.33
CA ASN A 106 -11.45 28.46 -6.88
C ASN A 106 -11.09 27.05 -6.44
N LYS A 107 -10.51 26.24 -7.32
CA LYS A 107 -10.05 24.89 -6.96
C LYS A 107 -8.61 24.90 -6.45
N THR A 108 -8.34 24.11 -5.44
CA THR A 108 -6.96 23.89 -4.97
C THR A 108 -6.19 23.07 -6.00
N VAL A 109 -5.22 23.67 -6.68
CA VAL A 109 -4.38 23.01 -7.67
C VAL A 109 -2.94 22.94 -7.17
N ASN A 110 -2.34 21.76 -7.25
CA ASN A 110 -0.93 21.54 -6.97
C ASN A 110 -0.26 20.95 -8.22
N VAL A 111 0.67 21.68 -8.80
CA VAL A 111 1.48 21.24 -9.94
C VAL A 111 2.87 20.88 -9.45
N TYR A 112 3.34 19.72 -9.86
CA TYR A 112 4.68 19.26 -9.59
C TYR A 112 5.39 18.90 -10.90
N GLU A 113 6.42 19.67 -11.23
CA GLU A 113 7.31 19.39 -12.37
C GLU A 113 8.23 18.22 -12.02
N ILE A 114 8.19 17.17 -12.82
CA ILE A 114 9.00 15.96 -12.65
C ILE A 114 10.28 16.06 -13.45
N ASN A 115 10.15 16.53 -14.71
CA ASN A 115 11.26 16.73 -15.62
C ASN A 115 10.86 17.82 -16.63
N LYS A 116 11.71 18.80 -16.83
CA LYS A 116 11.49 19.88 -17.81
C LYS A 116 12.79 20.08 -18.60
N ASN A 117 12.77 19.73 -19.87
CA ASN A 117 13.79 20.09 -20.85
C ASN A 117 13.08 20.80 -22.00
N THR A 118 13.22 22.12 -22.04
CA THR A 118 12.57 22.99 -23.03
C THR A 118 13.56 23.56 -24.05
N ASN A 119 14.84 23.18 -23.97
CA ASN A 119 15.88 23.65 -24.90
C ASN A 119 15.80 22.83 -26.19
N GLU A 120 15.28 23.40 -27.25
CA GLU A 120 15.18 22.78 -28.56
C GLU A 120 16.56 22.43 -29.17
N ASN A 121 17.64 23.05 -28.70
CA ASN A 121 19.01 22.82 -29.14
C ASN A 121 19.72 21.64 -28.47
N GLU A 122 19.17 21.10 -27.36
CA GLU A 122 19.85 20.07 -26.55
C GLU A 122 19.08 18.72 -26.49
N GLY A 123 18.17 18.46 -27.42
CA GLY A 123 17.45 17.21 -27.48
C GLY A 123 15.94 17.33 -27.57
N LYS A 124 15.24 16.22 -27.45
CA LYS A 124 13.79 16.16 -27.58
C LYS A 124 13.10 16.97 -26.48
N TYR A 125 12.17 17.87 -26.84
CA TYR A 125 11.32 18.60 -25.90
C TYR A 125 10.64 17.64 -24.93
N LYS A 126 10.64 17.99 -23.66
CA LYS A 126 10.07 17.14 -22.61
C LYS A 126 9.62 18.00 -21.42
N ASP A 127 8.32 18.04 -21.18
CA ASP A 127 7.75 18.68 -20.00
C ASP A 127 6.79 17.70 -19.31
N ILE A 128 7.25 17.15 -18.20
CA ILE A 128 6.51 16.14 -17.44
C ILE A 128 6.03 16.77 -16.15
N ARG A 129 4.72 16.86 -16.01
CA ARG A 129 4.08 17.43 -14.82
C ARG A 129 3.09 16.46 -14.19
N LYS A 130 3.01 16.53 -12.88
CA LYS A 130 1.96 15.88 -12.08
C LYS A 130 1.01 16.96 -11.60
N VAL A 131 -0.21 16.93 -12.09
CA VAL A 131 -1.28 17.86 -11.73
C VAL A 131 -2.21 17.20 -10.72
N THR A 132 -2.46 17.86 -9.62
CA THR A 132 -3.37 17.40 -8.56
C THR A 132 -4.38 18.50 -8.26
N ILE A 133 -5.68 18.18 -8.33
CA ILE A 133 -6.79 19.08 -8.01
C ILE A 133 -7.50 18.52 -6.79
N GLY A 134 -7.78 19.37 -5.82
CA GLY A 134 -8.45 19.01 -4.57
C GLY A 134 -7.52 18.45 -3.50
N ILE A 135 -8.10 18.10 -2.34
CA ILE A 135 -7.41 17.72 -1.11
C ILE A 135 -8.09 16.51 -0.50
N SER A 136 -7.33 15.58 0.06
CA SER A 136 -7.81 14.43 0.83
C SER A 136 -7.45 14.54 2.31
N LYS A 137 -8.09 13.75 3.17
CA LYS A 137 -7.76 13.64 4.61
C LYS A 137 -6.27 13.37 4.83
N LYS A 138 -5.69 12.54 3.97
CA LYS A 138 -4.28 12.19 4.04
C LYS A 138 -3.35 13.38 3.80
N ASP A 139 -3.68 14.27 2.87
CA ASP A 139 -2.88 15.47 2.61
C ASP A 139 -2.87 16.40 3.82
N LEU A 140 -4.00 16.48 4.53
CA LEU A 140 -4.15 17.29 5.73
C LEU A 140 -3.40 16.73 6.94
N LEU A 141 -3.33 15.40 7.06
CA LEU A 141 -2.72 14.72 8.21
C LEU A 141 -1.24 14.43 8.01
N ASN A 142 -0.77 14.31 6.76
CA ASN A 142 0.57 13.84 6.44
C ASN A 142 1.52 15.01 6.15
N ASN A 143 2.53 15.18 6.99
CA ASN A 143 3.59 16.18 6.80
C ASN A 143 4.78 15.66 5.96
N ARG A 144 4.65 14.49 5.31
CA ARG A 144 5.77 13.90 4.55
C ARG A 144 6.06 14.70 3.29
N LYS A 145 7.32 15.10 3.12
CA LYS A 145 7.82 15.78 1.93
C LYS A 145 8.11 14.85 0.75
N LYS A 146 7.99 13.52 0.92
CA LYS A 146 8.31 12.55 -0.14
C LYS A 146 7.30 12.66 -1.29
N LYS A 147 7.79 13.07 -2.45
CA LYS A 147 7.00 13.21 -3.66
C LYS A 147 6.80 11.82 -4.27
N LYS A 148 5.53 11.42 -4.46
CA LYS A 148 5.20 10.13 -5.09
C LYS A 148 5.11 10.29 -6.60
N SER A 149 5.68 9.34 -7.33
CA SER A 149 5.51 9.21 -8.78
C SER A 149 4.04 8.89 -9.12
N ALA A 150 3.64 9.15 -10.35
CA ALA A 150 2.36 8.74 -10.93
C ALA A 150 2.62 8.04 -12.27
N PHE A 151 1.68 7.22 -12.74
CA PHE A 151 1.75 6.57 -14.04
C PHE A 151 1.18 7.51 -15.13
N TYR A 152 1.62 7.35 -16.38
CA TYR A 152 1.17 8.16 -17.50
C TYR A 152 -0.19 7.73 -18.08
N ASN A 153 -0.52 6.46 -17.92
CA ASN A 153 -1.69 5.84 -18.56
C ASN A 153 -2.90 5.73 -17.62
N CYS A 154 -2.89 6.49 -16.53
CA CYS A 154 -4.02 6.55 -15.59
C CYS A 154 -4.10 7.90 -14.89
N PHE A 155 -5.29 8.22 -14.43
CA PHE A 155 -5.48 9.21 -13.37
C PHE A 155 -5.96 8.53 -12.10
N ALA A 156 -5.65 9.14 -10.96
CA ALA A 156 -6.08 8.66 -9.65
C ALA A 156 -7.10 9.63 -9.05
N ILE A 157 -8.16 9.12 -8.46
CA ILE A 157 -9.16 9.90 -7.74
C ILE A 157 -9.30 9.39 -6.30
N ILE A 158 -9.70 10.29 -5.42
CA ILE A 158 -10.23 9.97 -4.10
C ILE A 158 -11.73 10.28 -4.15
N TYR A 159 -12.51 9.22 -4.09
CA TYR A 159 -13.96 9.30 -4.06
C TYR A 159 -14.42 9.23 -2.61
N ARG A 160 -15.17 10.25 -2.13
CA ARG A 160 -15.74 10.29 -0.80
C ARG A 160 -17.16 9.78 -0.82
N ILE A 161 -17.46 8.80 0.01
CA ILE A 161 -18.76 8.18 0.17
C ILE A 161 -19.23 8.27 1.62
N TRP A 162 -20.54 8.29 1.84
CA TRP A 162 -21.13 8.18 3.17
C TRP A 162 -21.43 6.71 3.48
N TYR A 163 -20.82 6.18 4.52
CA TYR A 163 -20.97 4.78 4.89
C TYR A 163 -20.93 4.61 6.42
N LYS A 164 -21.96 3.96 7.00
CA LYS A 164 -22.04 3.69 8.45
C LYS A 164 -21.69 4.93 9.30
N GLU A 165 -22.48 6.00 9.12
CA GLU A 165 -22.39 7.25 9.89
C GLU A 165 -21.08 8.04 9.76
N SER A 166 -20.26 7.74 8.75
CA SER A 166 -19.02 8.46 8.50
C SER A 166 -18.67 8.54 7.03
N PHE A 167 -17.94 9.60 6.65
CA PHE A 167 -17.35 9.69 5.34
C PHE A 167 -16.13 8.75 5.24
N LYS A 168 -16.09 7.96 4.16
CA LYS A 168 -14.96 7.11 3.76
C LYS A 168 -14.38 7.62 2.46
N GLU A 169 -13.06 7.59 2.37
CA GLU A 169 -12.32 7.97 1.17
C GLU A 169 -11.83 6.71 0.45
N ILE A 170 -12.34 6.47 -0.75
CA ILE A 170 -11.98 5.34 -1.59
C ILE A 170 -11.03 5.82 -2.68
N HIS A 171 -9.89 5.18 -2.77
CA HIS A 171 -8.88 5.48 -3.78
C HIS A 171 -9.11 4.63 -5.04
N LEU A 172 -9.28 5.28 -6.19
CA LEU A 172 -9.50 4.64 -7.47
C LEU A 172 -8.44 5.14 -8.45
N LYS A 173 -7.79 4.22 -9.18
CA LYS A 173 -6.92 4.55 -10.31
C LYS A 173 -7.58 4.06 -11.58
N VAL A 174 -7.91 4.98 -12.46
CA VAL A 174 -8.62 4.73 -13.72
C VAL A 174 -7.61 4.78 -14.86
N PHE A 175 -7.49 3.68 -15.59
CA PHE A 175 -6.57 3.53 -16.71
C PHE A 175 -7.30 3.76 -18.04
N ASN A 176 -6.55 4.19 -19.05
CA ASN A 176 -7.07 4.40 -20.39
C ASN A 176 -7.70 3.13 -21.03
N THR A 177 -7.27 1.95 -20.61
CA THR A 177 -7.83 0.66 -21.07
C THR A 177 -9.18 0.30 -20.45
N GLY A 178 -9.76 1.15 -19.59
CA GLY A 178 -10.92 0.84 -18.79
C GLY A 178 -10.64 0.02 -17.53
N LYS A 179 -9.38 -0.35 -17.27
CA LYS A 179 -9.01 -0.98 -16.01
C LYS A 179 -9.14 0.00 -14.86
N ILE A 180 -9.71 -0.44 -13.74
CA ILE A 180 -9.73 0.31 -12.48
C ILE A 180 -8.99 -0.50 -11.41
N GLU A 181 -8.00 0.11 -10.78
CA GLU A 181 -7.29 -0.45 -9.62
C GLU A 181 -7.75 0.27 -8.35
N ILE A 182 -8.13 -0.49 -7.34
CA ILE A 182 -8.73 -0.01 -6.09
C ILE A 182 -7.90 -0.50 -4.91
N PRO A 183 -6.87 0.26 -4.50
CA PRO A 183 -6.03 -0.12 -3.37
C PRO A 183 -6.68 0.21 -2.03
N GLY A 184 -6.37 -0.58 -1.00
CA GLY A 184 -6.72 -0.29 0.38
C GLY A 184 -8.16 -0.60 0.76
N ILE A 185 -8.82 -1.51 0.06
CA ILE A 185 -10.20 -1.93 0.34
C ILE A 185 -10.25 -2.80 1.60
N GLN A 186 -11.14 -2.43 2.52
CA GLN A 186 -11.48 -3.19 3.72
C GLN A 186 -12.86 -3.84 3.62
N ASN A 187 -13.79 -3.23 2.87
CA ASN A 187 -15.15 -3.69 2.69
C ASN A 187 -15.57 -3.58 1.23
N ASP A 188 -16.09 -4.66 0.68
CA ASP A 188 -16.48 -4.75 -0.73
C ASP A 188 -17.71 -3.89 -1.05
N ASP A 189 -18.66 -3.72 -0.12
CA ASP A 189 -19.83 -2.88 -0.33
C ASP A 189 -19.44 -1.43 -0.61
N THR A 190 -18.44 -0.90 0.13
CA THR A 190 -17.94 0.47 -0.07
C THR A 190 -17.27 0.65 -1.43
N MET A 191 -16.58 -0.39 -1.89
CA MET A 191 -15.96 -0.43 -3.21
C MET A 191 -17.04 -0.42 -4.30
N HIS A 192 -18.00 -1.32 -4.23
CA HIS A 192 -19.10 -1.40 -5.21
C HIS A 192 -19.87 -0.09 -5.29
N TYR A 193 -20.19 0.50 -4.13
CA TYR A 193 -20.88 1.76 -4.08
C TYR A 193 -20.10 2.91 -4.75
N ALA A 194 -18.80 3.01 -4.49
CA ALA A 194 -17.94 4.01 -5.11
C ALA A 194 -17.81 3.79 -6.64
N LEU A 195 -17.70 2.53 -7.08
CA LEU A 195 -17.65 2.18 -8.51
C LEU A 195 -18.94 2.53 -9.23
N GLU A 196 -20.11 2.23 -8.65
CA GLU A 196 -21.42 2.55 -9.23
C GLU A 196 -21.61 4.07 -9.38
N LYS A 197 -21.18 4.85 -8.38
CA LYS A 197 -21.21 6.32 -8.47
C LYS A 197 -20.28 6.82 -9.57
N LEU A 198 -19.04 6.32 -9.64
CA LEU A 198 -18.09 6.69 -10.68
C LEU A 198 -18.61 6.33 -12.08
N CYS A 199 -19.17 5.13 -12.27
CA CYS A 199 -19.73 4.72 -13.55
C CYS A 199 -20.87 5.65 -14.01
N LYS A 200 -21.72 6.11 -13.09
CA LYS A 200 -22.77 7.10 -13.41
C LYS A 200 -22.19 8.42 -13.89
N GLU A 201 -21.16 8.95 -13.22
CA GLU A 201 -20.50 10.18 -13.64
C GLU A 201 -19.82 10.01 -15.01
N LEU A 202 -19.14 8.89 -15.23
CA LEU A 202 -18.50 8.59 -16.52
C LEU A 202 -19.52 8.41 -17.65
N THR A 203 -20.67 7.81 -17.39
CA THR A 203 -21.78 7.68 -18.35
C THR A 203 -22.28 9.04 -18.83
N ILE A 204 -22.44 9.99 -17.90
CA ILE A 204 -22.85 11.35 -18.24
C ILE A 204 -21.80 12.06 -19.10
N LEU A 205 -20.51 11.97 -18.73
CA LEU A 205 -19.42 12.65 -19.43
C LEU A 205 -19.15 12.07 -20.83
N GLU A 206 -19.23 10.75 -20.96
CA GLU A 206 -18.97 10.07 -22.23
C GLU A 206 -20.20 9.96 -23.12
N ASN A 207 -21.38 10.34 -22.62
CA ASN A 207 -22.67 10.21 -23.30
C ASN A 207 -22.91 8.79 -23.86
N ARG A 208 -22.46 7.77 -23.10
CA ARG A 208 -22.62 6.35 -23.39
C ARG A 208 -22.63 5.57 -22.07
N GLU A 209 -23.29 4.43 -22.06
CA GLU A 209 -23.37 3.60 -20.87
C GLU A 209 -21.99 3.03 -20.48
N ILE A 210 -21.51 3.41 -19.29
CA ILE A 210 -20.28 2.89 -18.69
C ILE A 210 -20.66 2.01 -17.50
N THR A 211 -20.27 0.74 -17.59
CA THR A 211 -20.54 -0.27 -16.55
C THR A 211 -19.30 -1.10 -16.27
N TYR A 212 -19.34 -1.87 -15.19
CA TYR A 212 -18.31 -2.85 -14.86
C TYR A 212 -18.96 -4.19 -14.49
N ASN A 213 -18.24 -5.29 -14.73
CA ASN A 213 -18.70 -6.62 -14.37
C ASN A 213 -18.37 -6.92 -12.89
N LYS A 214 -19.41 -7.05 -12.05
CA LYS A 214 -19.24 -7.37 -10.61
C LYS A 214 -18.60 -8.73 -10.37
N ASN A 215 -18.77 -9.69 -11.30
CA ASN A 215 -18.26 -11.05 -11.17
C ASN A 215 -16.79 -11.18 -11.62
N ASP A 216 -16.22 -10.16 -12.27
CA ASP A 216 -14.86 -10.15 -12.80
C ASP A 216 -13.92 -9.25 -11.99
N ILE A 217 -14.16 -9.17 -10.67
CA ILE A 217 -13.32 -8.42 -9.76
C ILE A 217 -12.24 -9.33 -9.19
N GLN A 218 -10.98 -8.97 -9.45
CA GLN A 218 -9.81 -9.76 -9.08
C GLN A 218 -9.10 -9.15 -7.87
N ASN A 219 -8.70 -10.00 -6.91
CA ASN A 219 -7.76 -9.62 -5.87
C ASN A 219 -6.35 -9.60 -6.46
N VAL A 220 -5.65 -8.46 -6.33
CA VAL A 220 -4.27 -8.31 -6.83
C VAL A 220 -3.26 -8.34 -5.72
N LEU A 221 -3.65 -7.88 -4.55
CA LEU A 221 -2.78 -7.86 -3.38
C LEU A 221 -3.63 -7.99 -2.12
N ILE A 222 -3.24 -8.89 -1.24
CA ILE A 222 -3.79 -9.01 0.11
C ILE A 222 -2.70 -8.63 1.09
N ASN A 223 -3.01 -7.72 2.02
CA ASN A 223 -2.19 -7.40 3.16
C ASN A 223 -2.84 -7.95 4.42
N SER A 224 -2.09 -8.71 5.20
CA SER A 224 -2.58 -9.30 6.44
C SER A 224 -1.51 -9.29 7.51
N ASN A 225 -1.92 -9.46 8.74
CA ASN A 225 -1.02 -9.55 9.88
C ASN A 225 -1.57 -10.48 10.97
N PHE A 226 -0.66 -10.98 11.81
CA PHE A 226 -0.96 -11.67 13.06
C PHE A 226 0.18 -11.46 14.06
N LYS A 227 0.01 -11.93 15.31
CA LYS A 227 1.02 -11.83 16.37
C LYS A 227 1.25 -13.20 16.99
N CYS A 228 2.50 -13.55 17.28
CA CYS A 228 2.83 -14.76 18.02
C CYS A 228 2.79 -14.57 19.54
N ASN A 229 2.58 -13.32 20.02
CA ASN A 229 2.44 -12.92 21.43
C ASN A 229 3.68 -13.13 22.32
N TYR A 230 4.87 -13.21 21.72
CA TYR A 230 6.15 -13.20 22.42
C TYR A 230 7.22 -12.43 21.59
N PHE A 231 8.31 -12.03 22.26
CA PHE A 231 9.41 -11.36 21.61
C PHE A 231 10.36 -12.36 20.93
N ILE A 232 10.78 -12.05 19.72
CA ILE A 232 11.57 -12.93 18.86
C ILE A 232 13.04 -12.49 18.77
N ASN A 233 13.96 -13.44 18.96
CA ASN A 233 15.34 -13.30 18.53
C ASN A 233 15.43 -13.46 17.01
N ARG A 234 15.55 -12.32 16.32
CA ARG A 234 15.52 -12.28 14.83
C ARG A 234 16.73 -12.97 14.20
N ASP A 235 17.90 -12.88 14.83
CA ASP A 235 19.13 -13.52 14.33
C ASP A 235 19.02 -15.04 14.34
N LYS A 236 18.54 -15.61 15.46
CA LYS A 236 18.28 -17.05 15.55
C LYS A 236 17.19 -17.49 14.58
N LEU A 237 16.06 -16.78 14.54
CA LEU A 237 14.97 -17.14 13.64
C LEU A 237 15.38 -17.00 12.15
N PHE A 238 16.17 -16.00 11.79
CA PHE A 238 16.70 -15.87 10.43
C PHE A 238 17.53 -17.09 10.02
N ASN A 239 18.43 -17.55 10.91
CA ASN A 239 19.25 -18.74 10.67
C ASN A 239 18.39 -20.01 10.53
N ILE A 240 17.38 -20.16 11.39
CA ILE A 240 16.43 -21.28 11.33
C ILE A 240 15.66 -21.27 10.00
N LEU A 241 15.06 -20.14 9.65
CA LEU A 241 14.29 -20.02 8.39
C LEU A 241 15.18 -20.32 7.17
N LYS A 242 16.39 -19.78 7.14
CA LYS A 242 17.28 -19.89 6.00
C LYS A 242 17.93 -21.28 5.87
N TYR A 243 18.43 -21.84 6.96
CA TYR A 243 19.25 -23.05 6.90
C TYR A 243 18.48 -24.33 7.28
N LYS A 244 17.51 -24.26 8.22
CA LYS A 244 16.72 -25.44 8.59
C LYS A 244 15.50 -25.63 7.68
N TYR A 245 14.78 -24.54 7.37
CA TYR A 245 13.58 -24.59 6.53
C TYR A 245 13.84 -24.24 5.06
N ASN A 246 15.05 -23.83 4.69
CA ASN A 246 15.44 -23.43 3.33
C ASN A 246 14.54 -22.32 2.74
N ILE A 247 13.97 -21.45 3.57
CA ILE A 247 13.13 -20.34 3.14
C ILE A 247 14.03 -19.21 2.62
N HIS A 248 13.65 -18.65 1.48
CA HIS A 248 14.33 -17.47 0.95
C HIS A 248 14.15 -16.29 1.90
N SER A 249 15.18 -16.00 2.68
CA SER A 249 15.16 -15.01 3.77
C SER A 249 16.27 -13.98 3.62
N LEU A 250 15.96 -12.72 3.92
CA LEU A 250 16.90 -11.60 3.99
C LEU A 250 16.69 -10.88 5.32
N TYR A 251 17.78 -10.62 6.02
CA TYR A 251 17.75 -9.85 7.26
C TYR A 251 18.97 -8.96 7.38
N ASP A 252 18.72 -7.67 7.48
CA ASP A 252 19.73 -6.63 7.78
C ASP A 252 19.08 -5.62 8.75
N ALA A 253 19.49 -5.70 10.01
CA ALA A 253 18.93 -4.90 11.09
C ALA A 253 19.12 -3.37 10.88
N CYS A 254 20.15 -2.97 10.11
CA CYS A 254 20.42 -1.56 9.82
C CYS A 254 19.49 -0.98 8.75
N SER A 255 19.14 -1.79 7.75
CA SER A 255 18.29 -1.36 6.63
C SER A 255 16.81 -1.52 6.94
N TYR A 256 16.45 -2.60 7.66
CA TYR A 256 15.07 -2.97 7.87
C TYR A 256 14.87 -3.81 9.14
N PRO A 257 13.94 -3.44 10.01
CA PRO A 257 13.79 -4.07 11.34
C PRO A 257 13.18 -5.47 11.31
N GLY A 258 12.60 -5.92 10.20
CA GLY A 258 11.98 -7.23 10.06
C GLY A 258 12.81 -8.21 9.24
N ILE A 259 12.70 -9.50 9.53
CA ILE A 259 13.18 -10.56 8.64
C ILE A 259 12.25 -10.59 7.43
N GLN A 260 12.78 -10.35 6.24
CA GLN A 260 12.01 -10.37 4.99
C GLN A 260 12.15 -11.75 4.36
N CYS A 261 11.03 -12.40 4.04
CA CYS A 261 11.03 -13.74 3.50
C CYS A 261 10.06 -13.87 2.32
N LYS A 262 10.32 -14.88 1.48
CA LYS A 262 9.45 -15.27 0.38
C LYS A 262 9.02 -16.72 0.58
N TYR A 263 7.72 -16.93 0.54
CA TYR A 263 7.08 -18.22 0.52
C TYR A 263 6.63 -18.52 -0.91
N TYR A 264 7.00 -19.69 -1.42
CA TYR A 264 6.60 -20.16 -2.74
C TYR A 264 5.53 -21.24 -2.58
N TYR A 265 4.27 -20.83 -2.75
CA TYR A 265 3.14 -21.75 -2.68
C TYR A 265 3.09 -22.64 -3.92
N ASN A 266 3.07 -23.95 -3.71
CA ASN A 266 3.00 -25.01 -4.72
C ASN A 266 2.37 -26.28 -4.10
N SER A 267 2.33 -27.38 -4.85
CA SER A 267 1.77 -28.66 -4.40
C SER A 267 2.39 -29.20 -3.10
N ASN A 268 3.64 -28.87 -2.81
CA ASN A 268 4.35 -29.37 -1.62
C ASN A 268 4.10 -28.53 -0.36
N ASN A 269 3.59 -27.29 -0.52
CA ASN A 269 3.24 -26.35 0.58
C ASN A 269 4.31 -26.15 1.66
N ASN A 270 5.59 -26.32 1.30
CA ASN A 270 6.73 -26.16 2.20
C ASN A 270 7.45 -24.80 2.07
N GLY A 271 6.93 -23.92 1.23
CA GLY A 271 7.47 -22.57 1.01
C GLY A 271 8.68 -22.52 0.08
N ILE A 272 9.16 -23.66 -0.42
CA ILE A 272 10.33 -23.77 -1.30
C ILE A 272 9.88 -23.81 -2.76
N CYS A 273 10.59 -23.07 -3.61
CA CYS A 273 10.32 -23.08 -5.05
C CYS A 273 10.72 -24.42 -5.68
N THR A 274 9.79 -25.05 -6.39
CA THR A 274 9.97 -26.32 -7.12
C THR A 274 10.05 -26.15 -8.63
N CYS A 275 10.04 -24.90 -9.13
CA CYS A 275 10.10 -24.63 -10.57
C CYS A 275 11.47 -25.02 -11.18
N PRO A 276 11.53 -25.52 -12.43
CA PRO A 276 12.77 -25.84 -13.12
C PRO A 276 13.73 -24.64 -13.20
N THR A 277 13.20 -23.46 -13.44
CA THR A 277 13.90 -22.18 -13.32
C THR A 277 13.46 -21.51 -12.02
N LYS A 278 14.37 -21.37 -11.06
CA LYS A 278 14.07 -20.82 -9.73
C LYS A 278 13.27 -19.51 -9.84
N CYS A 279 12.09 -19.47 -9.23
CA CYS A 279 11.32 -18.24 -9.10
C CYS A 279 12.17 -17.17 -8.36
N GLY A 280 12.30 -15.98 -8.93
CA GLY A 280 13.12 -14.91 -8.37
C GLY A 280 14.41 -14.60 -9.12
N PHE A 281 14.92 -15.49 -9.95
CA PHE A 281 15.97 -15.15 -10.91
C PHE A 281 15.32 -14.59 -12.17
N LYS A 282 15.42 -13.27 -12.36
CA LYS A 282 15.05 -12.62 -13.63
C LYS A 282 16.13 -12.91 -14.66
N GLU A 283 16.09 -14.06 -15.31
CA GLU A 283 16.78 -14.22 -16.57
C GLU A 283 16.08 -13.36 -17.64
N LYS A 284 16.85 -12.50 -18.31
CA LYS A 284 16.42 -11.67 -19.43
C LYS A 284 16.17 -12.51 -20.71
N SER A 285 15.67 -13.72 -20.59
CA SER A 285 15.38 -14.57 -21.73
C SER A 285 13.89 -14.54 -22.04
N ASN A 286 13.56 -14.16 -23.29
CA ASN A 286 12.23 -14.16 -23.89
C ASN A 286 11.64 -15.58 -24.05
N ILE A 287 11.63 -16.39 -23.00
CA ILE A 287 11.03 -17.72 -23.05
C ILE A 287 9.59 -17.61 -22.56
N LYS A 288 8.66 -17.50 -23.52
CA LYS A 288 7.23 -17.71 -23.31
C LYS A 288 6.98 -19.21 -23.03
N LYS A 289 7.20 -19.65 -21.78
CA LYS A 289 6.68 -20.94 -21.34
C LYS A 289 5.71 -20.71 -20.18
N LYS A 290 4.45 -21.06 -20.39
CA LYS A 290 3.41 -21.25 -19.37
C LYS A 290 3.71 -22.55 -18.59
N GLU A 291 4.84 -22.61 -17.89
CA GLU A 291 5.05 -23.64 -16.89
C GLU A 291 4.41 -23.15 -15.58
N ALA A 292 3.74 -24.05 -14.87
CA ALA A 292 3.11 -23.76 -13.60
C ALA A 292 4.16 -23.17 -12.64
N ARG A 293 4.10 -21.85 -12.42
CA ARG A 293 4.99 -21.13 -11.50
C ARG A 293 4.37 -21.14 -10.12
N CYS A 294 5.21 -21.23 -9.10
CA CYS A 294 4.77 -21.05 -7.73
C CYS A 294 4.12 -19.67 -7.54
N THR A 295 3.10 -19.60 -6.70
CA THR A 295 2.59 -18.29 -6.21
C THR A 295 3.55 -17.76 -5.16
N GLU A 296 4.17 -16.58 -5.43
CA GLU A 296 5.09 -15.95 -4.49
C GLU A 296 4.30 -15.09 -3.48
N VAL A 297 4.46 -15.38 -2.20
CA VAL A 297 3.90 -14.61 -1.09
C VAL A 297 5.04 -14.14 -0.20
N SER A 298 5.10 -12.85 0.09
CA SER A 298 6.10 -12.28 0.99
C SER A 298 5.58 -12.26 2.42
N PHE A 299 6.45 -12.54 3.38
CA PHE A 299 6.13 -12.32 4.79
C PHE A 299 7.30 -11.67 5.52
N MET A 300 6.98 -10.98 6.61
CA MET A 300 7.96 -10.24 7.39
C MET A 300 7.71 -10.46 8.86
N ILE A 301 8.75 -10.84 9.61
CA ILE A 301 8.65 -11.14 11.04
C ILE A 301 9.48 -10.14 11.83
N PHE A 302 8.86 -9.56 12.86
CA PHE A 302 9.46 -8.51 13.69
C PHE A 302 9.80 -9.01 15.09
N ARG A 303 10.73 -8.30 15.74
CA ARG A 303 11.14 -8.57 17.12
C ARG A 303 9.93 -8.66 18.08
N THR A 304 8.90 -7.86 17.87
CA THR A 304 7.70 -7.82 18.72
C THR A 304 6.76 -9.01 18.54
N GLY A 305 7.13 -9.99 17.70
CA GLY A 305 6.27 -11.12 17.36
C GLY A 305 5.18 -10.78 16.34
N SER A 306 5.13 -9.54 15.88
CA SER A 306 4.22 -9.15 14.78
C SER A 306 4.72 -9.72 13.47
N THR A 307 3.82 -10.30 12.70
CA THR A 307 4.12 -10.90 11.39
C THR A 307 3.18 -10.32 10.34
N LEU A 308 3.73 -9.88 9.21
CA LEU A 308 2.98 -9.44 8.04
C LEU A 308 3.05 -10.50 6.96
N ILE A 309 1.93 -10.75 6.27
CA ILE A 309 1.87 -11.59 5.08
C ILE A 309 1.25 -10.77 3.96
N VAL A 310 1.97 -10.64 2.84
CA VAL A 310 1.59 -9.79 1.71
C VAL A 310 1.84 -10.54 0.41
N GLY A 311 0.82 -10.63 -0.43
CA GLY A 311 0.99 -11.32 -1.72
C GLY A 311 -0.17 -11.12 -2.69
N HIS A 312 0.12 -11.41 -3.95
CA HIS A 312 -0.89 -11.60 -4.99
C HIS A 312 -1.36 -13.05 -4.91
N CYS A 313 -2.34 -13.31 -4.07
CA CYS A 313 -2.84 -14.66 -3.81
C CYS A 313 -4.30 -14.62 -3.38
N ASP A 314 -4.93 -15.78 -3.35
CA ASP A 314 -6.25 -15.97 -2.78
C ASP A 314 -6.17 -16.16 -1.27
N GLU A 315 -7.30 -16.02 -0.57
CA GLU A 315 -7.36 -16.18 0.87
C GLU A 315 -6.98 -17.61 1.34
N SER A 316 -7.26 -18.62 0.53
CA SER A 316 -6.86 -20.01 0.80
C SER A 316 -5.33 -20.17 0.87
N VAL A 317 -4.60 -19.53 -0.07
CA VAL A 317 -3.14 -19.50 -0.07
C VAL A 317 -2.62 -18.73 1.13
N LEU A 318 -3.24 -17.59 1.46
CA LEU A 318 -2.91 -16.79 2.63
C LEU A 318 -3.02 -17.60 3.93
N ILE A 319 -4.10 -18.37 4.11
CA ILE A 319 -4.32 -19.24 5.26
C ILE A 319 -3.26 -20.34 5.33
N CYS A 320 -2.89 -20.92 4.16
CA CYS A 320 -1.81 -21.90 4.09
C CYS A 320 -0.48 -21.33 4.61
N VAL A 321 -0.10 -20.13 4.15
CA VAL A 321 1.12 -19.43 4.62
C VAL A 321 1.04 -19.12 6.11
N TYR A 322 -0.11 -18.64 6.60
CA TYR A 322 -0.33 -18.39 8.02
C TYR A 322 -0.12 -19.64 8.86
N ASN A 323 -0.73 -20.77 8.49
CA ASN A 323 -0.60 -22.03 9.21
C ASN A 323 0.84 -22.55 9.22
N PHE A 324 1.55 -22.41 8.08
CA PHE A 324 2.97 -22.75 7.98
C PHE A 324 3.81 -21.92 8.98
N LEU A 325 3.61 -20.61 9.00
CA LEU A 325 4.34 -19.71 9.90
C LEU A 325 3.98 -19.95 11.37
N LYS A 326 2.70 -20.14 11.69
CA LYS A 326 2.24 -20.47 13.02
C LYS A 326 2.94 -21.74 13.54
N ASN A 327 3.03 -22.79 12.71
CA ASN A 327 3.70 -24.03 13.07
C ASN A 327 5.20 -23.81 13.36
N ILE A 328 5.92 -23.09 12.50
CA ILE A 328 7.35 -22.77 12.74
C ILE A 328 7.54 -21.99 14.04
N LEU A 329 6.75 -20.92 14.25
CA LEU A 329 6.87 -20.08 15.42
C LEU A 329 6.58 -20.84 16.73
N LEU A 330 5.67 -21.81 16.70
CA LEU A 330 5.40 -22.68 17.84
C LEU A 330 6.51 -23.73 18.06
N THR A 331 6.97 -24.37 16.98
CA THR A 331 8.00 -25.43 17.05
C THR A 331 9.34 -24.88 17.53
N GLU A 332 9.74 -23.72 17.02
CA GLU A 332 11.04 -23.11 17.33
C GLU A 332 11.01 -22.17 18.56
N PHE A 333 9.87 -22.07 19.25
CA PHE A 333 9.68 -21.16 20.38
C PHE A 333 10.83 -21.21 21.40
N GLY A 334 11.29 -22.42 21.77
CA GLY A 334 12.37 -22.60 22.75
C GLY A 334 13.69 -21.95 22.39
N GLU A 335 14.00 -21.84 21.10
CA GLU A 335 15.24 -21.22 20.60
C GLU A 335 15.10 -19.72 20.32
N ILE A 336 13.94 -19.30 19.84
CA ILE A 336 13.75 -17.94 19.33
C ILE A 336 13.10 -16.97 20.32
N ASN A 337 12.50 -17.49 21.42
CA ASN A 337 11.89 -16.64 22.41
C ASN A 337 12.94 -15.82 23.17
N ILE A 338 12.63 -14.54 23.39
CA ILE A 338 13.38 -13.65 24.29
C ILE A 338 12.54 -13.43 25.53
N ALA A 339 13.05 -13.82 26.71
CA ALA A 339 12.37 -13.56 27.96
C ALA A 339 12.15 -12.05 28.18
N ALA A 340 10.96 -11.69 28.62
CA ALA A 340 10.54 -10.29 28.81
C ALA A 340 11.24 -9.55 29.96
N GLU A 341 12.23 -10.15 30.60
CA GLU A 341 12.88 -9.62 31.82
C GLU A 341 13.55 -8.25 31.65
N ASN A 342 13.94 -7.88 30.44
CA ASN A 342 14.60 -6.59 30.21
C ASN A 342 13.64 -5.40 29.99
N ASP A 343 12.33 -5.65 29.84
CA ASP A 343 11.35 -4.58 29.59
C ASP A 343 10.59 -4.13 30.85
N ILE A 344 10.71 -4.86 31.98
CA ILE A 344 10.00 -4.51 33.25
C ILE A 344 10.50 -3.18 33.81
N ASN A 345 11.76 -2.82 33.60
CA ASN A 345 12.33 -1.54 34.08
C ASN A 345 12.06 -0.33 33.16
N GLN A 346 11.46 -0.50 31.99
CA GLN A 346 11.12 0.60 31.07
C GLN A 346 9.62 0.91 30.98
N LYS A 347 8.75 0.20 31.68
CA LYS A 347 7.34 0.58 31.81
C LYS A 347 7.14 1.77 32.78
N LYS A 348 7.87 2.87 32.58
CA LYS A 348 7.27 4.16 32.83
C LYS A 348 6.15 4.29 31.80
N VAL A 349 4.92 4.09 32.28
CA VAL A 349 3.70 4.30 31.50
C VAL A 349 3.77 5.69 30.87
N LYS A 350 4.36 5.80 29.69
CA LYS A 350 4.21 6.99 28.86
C LYS A 350 2.75 7.01 28.45
N LYS A 351 1.93 7.77 29.22
CA LYS A 351 0.55 8.10 28.82
C LYS A 351 0.64 8.51 27.35
N LYS A 352 -0.03 7.77 26.46
CA LYS A 352 -0.14 8.14 25.04
C LYS A 352 -0.70 9.55 25.00
N LYS A 353 0.15 10.56 24.73
CA LYS A 353 -0.32 11.89 24.43
C LYS A 353 -1.09 11.77 23.13
N LEU A 354 -2.41 11.87 23.21
CA LEU A 354 -3.25 12.00 22.03
C LEU A 354 -2.77 13.27 21.29
N LYS A 355 -2.10 13.09 20.17
CA LYS A 355 -1.74 14.20 19.29
C LYS A 355 -3.03 14.68 18.60
N LYS A 356 -3.76 15.59 19.24
CA LYS A 356 -4.85 16.30 18.57
C LYS A 356 -4.24 17.29 17.60
N LYS A 357 -4.53 17.15 16.31
CA LYS A 357 -4.20 18.13 15.28
C LYS A 357 -5.52 18.80 14.87
N THR A 358 -5.69 20.06 15.18
CA THR A 358 -6.80 20.87 14.70
C THR A 358 -6.37 21.51 13.38
N ILE A 359 -7.10 21.24 12.30
CA ILE A 359 -6.85 21.83 10.98
C ILE A 359 -8.01 22.78 10.69
N MET A 360 -7.67 24.06 10.55
CA MET A 360 -8.64 25.10 10.19
C MET A 360 -8.54 25.34 8.68
N VAL A 361 -9.59 24.97 7.95
CA VAL A 361 -9.70 25.27 6.52
C VAL A 361 -10.46 26.58 6.38
N LYS A 362 -9.77 27.64 5.96
CA LYS A 362 -10.40 28.94 5.63
C LYS A 362 -10.69 28.97 4.14
N THR A 363 -11.92 29.21 3.78
CA THR A 363 -12.31 29.60 2.42
C THR A 363 -12.01 31.07 2.28
N ILE A 364 -11.12 31.46 1.37
CA ILE A 364 -10.93 32.86 0.99
C ILE A 364 -11.97 33.10 -0.11
N HIS A 365 -13.02 33.82 0.20
CA HIS A 365 -13.90 34.35 -0.82
C HIS A 365 -13.17 35.54 -1.45
N PRO A 366 -12.99 35.59 -2.77
CA PRO A 366 -12.53 36.82 -3.41
C PRO A 366 -13.57 37.91 -3.15
N VAL A 367 -13.11 39.07 -2.75
CA VAL A 367 -13.89 40.31 -2.62
C VAL A 367 -14.27 40.79 -4.01
#